data_dd631ed8d12321e3eddcc409054b76cb
#
_entry.id   dd631ed8d12321e3eddcc409054b76cb
#
_cell.length_a   1.000
_cell.length_b   1.000
_cell.length_c   1.000
_cell.angle_alpha   90.00
_cell.angle_beta   90.00
_cell.angle_gamma   90.00
#
_symmetry.space_group_name_H-M   'P 1'
#
loop_
_entity.id
_entity.type
_entity.pdbx_description
1 polymer ?
#
loop_
_entity_poly.entity_id
_entity_poly.type
_entity_poly.pdbx_seq_one_letter_code
_entity_poly.pdbx_strand_id
1 'polypeptide(L)'
;GAVHMDIYRDARKSSSRRFCKPHRMMLVQGDIKYGPKLPIGRNGAMVQTYLSSAIDDHSRMILASEFYDNQEEAIVEDTFHKAVLKYGRFDKCYFDNGTQYVAKQLKLSLAKLSIRIAHAPIESGKSKGKIEKFHQVVDDFIAEAKAKKIRTLEELNHYWKIYLDEYYHNRAHEGIREYYKSLGVTVPDEGISPLQEFNRDTRPLVFLDAAVVGEAFLYHESRKVDKGACISFQGRRYETRTQLIGKTVEIAYDPASPEIITVSSQGMEPFQAEPLQIGAYCKSGQELPDGMKEKEPETSRFLDALEKKHMETAKRCADAISFGEYKKEVDENV
;
A
#
# COMPACT_ATOMS: atom_id res chain seq x y z
N GLY A 1 -24.95 43.19 -24.97
CA GLY A 1 -25.08 41.85 -24.29
C GLY A 1 -23.94 40.91 -24.60
N ALA A 2 -23.38 40.88 -25.84
CA ALA A 2 -22.32 39.93 -26.21
C ALA A 2 -20.92 40.26 -25.62
N VAL A 3 -20.59 41.56 -25.58
CA VAL A 3 -19.25 41.99 -25.07
C VAL A 3 -19.05 41.69 -23.59
N HIS A 4 -20.10 41.71 -22.77
CA HIS A 4 -20.02 41.38 -21.36
C HIS A 4 -19.80 39.88 -21.09
N MET A 5 -20.25 39.00 -21.96
CA MET A 5 -20.05 37.55 -21.85
C MET A 5 -18.61 37.13 -22.15
N ASP A 6 -17.90 37.81 -23.02
CA ASP A 6 -16.52 37.49 -23.41
C ASP A 6 -15.52 37.87 -22.28
N ILE A 7 -15.75 38.98 -21.58
CA ILE A 7 -14.95 39.39 -20.41
C ILE A 7 -15.07 38.34 -19.29
N TYR A 8 -16.25 37.80 -19.04
CA TYR A 8 -16.43 36.73 -18.04
C TYR A 8 -15.85 35.39 -18.50
N ARG A 9 -15.83 35.10 -19.81
CA ARG A 9 -15.16 33.92 -20.37
C ARG A 9 -13.65 34.00 -20.24
N ASP A 10 -13.04 35.15 -20.46
CA ASP A 10 -11.60 35.35 -20.31
C ASP A 10 -11.16 35.40 -18.85
N ALA A 11 -11.96 35.96 -17.96
CA ALA A 11 -11.72 35.88 -16.52
C ALA A 11 -11.77 34.45 -15.97
N ARG A 12 -12.65 33.59 -16.50
CA ARG A 12 -12.68 32.15 -16.17
C ARG A 12 -11.48 31.38 -16.74
N LYS A 13 -10.94 31.78 -17.89
CA LYS A 13 -9.73 31.16 -18.48
C LYS A 13 -8.46 31.48 -17.70
N SER A 14 -8.42 32.60 -16.97
CA SER A 14 -7.23 33.02 -16.20
C SER A 14 -7.06 32.32 -14.85
N SER A 15 -8.07 31.59 -14.34
CA SER A 15 -8.04 31.01 -13.00
C SER A 15 -7.33 29.64 -12.88
N SER A 16 -6.91 29.05 -14.00
CA SER A 16 -6.28 27.73 -14.00
C SER A 16 -4.75 27.82 -14.12
N ARG A 17 -4.09 28.54 -13.22
CA ARG A 17 -2.63 28.57 -13.16
C ARG A 17 -2.07 27.21 -12.70
N ARG A 18 -1.02 26.72 -13.38
CA ARG A 18 -0.20 25.61 -12.89
C ARG A 18 0.33 26.03 -11.52
N PHE A 19 -0.05 25.32 -10.46
CA PHE A 19 0.48 25.59 -9.12
C PHE A 19 1.58 24.58 -8.80
N CYS A 20 2.55 24.99 -8.00
CA CYS A 20 3.55 24.15 -7.35
C CYS A 20 3.69 24.59 -5.91
N LYS A 21 3.69 23.66 -4.99
CA LYS A 21 3.98 24.00 -3.59
C LYS A 21 5.44 24.39 -3.43
N PRO A 22 5.76 25.36 -2.56
CA PRO A 22 7.14 25.82 -2.39
C PRO A 22 8.05 24.78 -1.70
N HIS A 23 7.48 23.85 -0.94
CA HIS A 23 8.22 22.85 -0.18
C HIS A 23 7.61 21.46 -0.29
N ARG A 24 8.48 20.44 -0.12
CA ARG A 24 8.09 19.03 -0.04
C ARG A 24 7.07 18.80 1.07
N MET A 25 6.25 17.77 0.94
CA MET A 25 5.27 17.33 1.94
C MET A 25 4.19 18.36 2.31
N MET A 26 4.05 19.46 1.55
CA MET A 26 2.94 20.41 1.70
C MET A 26 1.66 19.92 1.03
N LEU A 27 1.81 19.18 -0.07
CA LEU A 27 0.70 18.62 -0.81
C LEU A 27 1.14 17.31 -1.50
N VAL A 28 0.39 16.26 -1.27
CA VAL A 28 0.55 14.97 -1.94
C VAL A 28 -0.67 14.72 -2.83
N GLN A 29 -0.44 14.34 -4.08
CA GLN A 29 -1.51 13.99 -5.02
C GLN A 29 -1.60 12.46 -5.09
N GLY A 30 -2.83 11.93 -4.99
CA GLY A 30 -3.12 10.51 -5.12
C GLY A 30 -3.94 10.22 -6.37
N ASP A 31 -3.64 9.12 -7.06
CA ASP A 31 -4.44 8.64 -8.17
C ASP A 31 -4.27 7.13 -8.39
N ILE A 32 -5.24 6.56 -9.10
CA ILE A 32 -5.22 5.16 -9.53
C ILE A 32 -5.14 5.11 -11.05
N LYS A 33 -4.24 4.27 -11.56
CA LYS A 33 -4.10 4.00 -13.00
C LYS A 33 -4.28 2.52 -13.30
N TYR A 34 -4.91 2.21 -14.42
CA TYR A 34 -4.96 0.84 -14.93
C TYR A 34 -3.56 0.35 -15.28
N GLY A 35 -3.19 -0.80 -14.71
CA GLY A 35 -1.95 -1.52 -14.99
C GLY A 35 -2.11 -2.55 -16.12
N PRO A 36 -1.13 -3.42 -16.35
CA PRO A 36 -1.23 -4.53 -17.28
C PRO A 36 -2.19 -5.60 -16.74
N LYS A 37 -2.78 -6.40 -17.64
CA LYS A 37 -3.48 -7.63 -17.24
C LYS A 37 -2.47 -8.75 -17.02
N LEU A 38 -2.61 -9.46 -15.92
CA LEU A 38 -1.75 -10.59 -15.55
C LEU A 38 -2.56 -11.89 -15.41
N PRO A 39 -1.97 -13.06 -15.70
CA PRO A 39 -2.64 -14.37 -15.61
C PRO A 39 -2.66 -14.89 -14.15
N ILE A 40 -3.13 -14.08 -13.22
CA ILE A 40 -3.13 -14.35 -11.77
C ILE A 40 -4.49 -14.79 -11.23
N GLY A 41 -5.52 -14.83 -12.07
CA GLY A 41 -6.84 -15.32 -11.68
C GLY A 41 -6.92 -16.84 -11.63
N ARG A 42 -8.08 -17.35 -11.18
CA ARG A 42 -8.34 -18.80 -11.12
C ARG A 42 -8.10 -19.45 -12.49
N ASN A 43 -7.32 -20.55 -12.51
CA ASN A 43 -6.91 -21.25 -13.73
C ASN A 43 -6.13 -20.39 -14.74
N GLY A 44 -5.39 -19.39 -14.29
CA GLY A 44 -4.61 -18.49 -15.16
C GLY A 44 -5.44 -17.45 -15.89
N ALA A 45 -6.66 -17.16 -15.43
CA ALA A 45 -7.48 -16.09 -15.98
C ALA A 45 -6.76 -14.73 -15.87
N MET A 46 -6.94 -13.91 -16.90
CA MET A 46 -6.33 -12.59 -16.96
C MET A 46 -7.07 -11.62 -16.01
N VAL A 47 -6.37 -11.11 -15.01
CA VAL A 47 -6.87 -10.12 -14.05
C VAL A 47 -6.29 -8.75 -14.38
N GLN A 48 -7.13 -7.74 -14.37
CA GLN A 48 -6.71 -6.34 -14.50
C GLN A 48 -6.00 -5.91 -13.23
N THR A 49 -4.79 -5.36 -13.36
CA THR A 49 -4.10 -4.74 -12.23
C THR A 49 -4.32 -3.22 -12.19
N TYR A 50 -4.15 -2.64 -11.01
CA TYR A 50 -4.36 -1.22 -10.74
C TYR A 50 -3.17 -0.68 -9.99
N LEU A 51 -2.61 0.43 -10.45
CA LEU A 51 -1.52 1.12 -9.79
C LEU A 51 -2.09 2.24 -8.93
N SER A 52 -1.92 2.16 -7.63
CA SER A 52 -2.19 3.27 -6.72
C SER A 52 -0.90 4.02 -6.42
N SER A 53 -0.91 5.35 -6.50
CA SER A 53 0.30 6.17 -6.38
C SER A 53 0.04 7.43 -5.56
N ALA A 54 1.05 7.84 -4.80
CA ALA A 54 1.10 9.10 -4.06
C ALA A 54 2.35 9.88 -4.46
N ILE A 55 2.16 11.05 -5.09
CA ILE A 55 3.24 11.92 -5.59
C ILE A 55 3.32 13.22 -4.79
N ASP A 56 4.51 13.61 -4.38
CA ASP A 56 4.75 14.94 -3.80
C ASP A 56 4.65 16.05 -4.85
N ASP A 57 3.83 17.05 -4.56
CA ASP A 57 3.53 18.15 -5.49
C ASP A 57 4.76 19.02 -5.80
N HIS A 58 5.66 19.22 -4.87
CA HIS A 58 6.87 20.04 -5.04
C HIS A 58 7.94 19.30 -5.82
N SER A 59 8.45 18.23 -5.26
CA SER A 59 9.62 17.49 -5.77
C SER A 59 9.33 16.51 -6.89
N ARG A 60 8.07 16.14 -7.12
CA ARG A 60 7.66 15.03 -8.01
C ARG A 60 8.08 13.66 -7.53
N MET A 61 8.60 13.57 -6.30
CA MET A 61 8.96 12.29 -5.68
C MET A 61 7.73 11.41 -5.51
N ILE A 62 7.83 10.17 -5.92
CA ILE A 62 6.81 9.16 -5.63
C ILE A 62 7.06 8.64 -4.22
N LEU A 63 6.15 8.95 -3.31
CA LEU A 63 6.25 8.57 -1.90
C LEU A 63 5.87 7.11 -1.70
N ALA A 64 4.82 6.66 -2.38
CA ALA A 64 4.43 5.26 -2.45
C ALA A 64 3.73 4.99 -3.78
N SER A 65 3.96 3.82 -4.36
CA SER A 65 3.29 3.39 -5.59
C SER A 65 3.43 1.88 -5.73
N GLU A 66 2.30 1.19 -5.92
CA GLU A 66 2.26 -0.26 -5.99
C GLU A 66 1.09 -0.73 -6.86
N PHE A 67 1.28 -1.86 -7.55
CA PHE A 67 0.23 -2.53 -8.32
C PHE A 67 -0.54 -3.50 -7.43
N TYR A 68 -1.86 -3.53 -7.63
CA TYR A 68 -2.81 -4.38 -6.92
C TYR A 68 -3.68 -5.14 -7.94
N ASP A 69 -4.27 -6.23 -7.52
CA ASP A 69 -5.16 -7.07 -8.33
C ASP A 69 -6.65 -6.66 -8.24
N ASN A 70 -6.93 -5.61 -7.48
CA ASN A 70 -8.29 -5.08 -7.30
C ASN A 70 -8.26 -3.54 -7.29
N GLN A 71 -9.45 -2.93 -7.31
CA GLN A 71 -9.66 -1.48 -7.28
C GLN A 71 -10.45 -1.07 -6.04
N GLU A 72 -10.27 -1.75 -4.93
CA GLU A 72 -10.96 -1.45 -3.69
C GLU A 72 -10.35 -0.23 -2.98
N GLU A 73 -11.08 0.31 -2.02
CA GLU A 73 -10.64 1.44 -1.19
C GLU A 73 -9.32 1.17 -0.46
N ALA A 74 -9.13 -0.05 -0.01
CA ALA A 74 -7.96 -0.49 0.75
C ALA A 74 -6.62 -0.24 0.04
N ILE A 75 -6.57 -0.26 -1.30
CA ILE A 75 -5.32 -0.01 -2.03
C ILE A 75 -4.84 1.44 -1.91
N VAL A 76 -5.78 2.38 -1.80
CA VAL A 76 -5.44 3.80 -1.59
C VAL A 76 -4.96 4.02 -0.17
N GLU A 77 -5.64 3.40 0.79
CA GLU A 77 -5.27 3.47 2.20
C GLU A 77 -3.88 2.88 2.43
N ASP A 78 -3.57 1.72 1.87
CA ASP A 78 -2.25 1.09 1.94
C ASP A 78 -1.18 2.00 1.33
N THR A 79 -1.47 2.63 0.18
CA THR A 79 -0.55 3.60 -0.47
C THR A 79 -0.23 4.78 0.45
N PHE A 80 -1.25 5.38 1.08
CA PHE A 80 -1.04 6.52 1.97
C PHE A 80 -0.43 6.12 3.31
N HIS A 81 -0.76 4.95 3.84
CA HIS A 81 -0.13 4.35 5.01
C HIS A 81 1.38 4.19 4.78
N LYS A 82 1.79 3.55 3.67
CA LYS A 82 3.20 3.38 3.29
C LYS A 82 3.92 4.72 3.10
N ALA A 83 3.26 5.70 2.47
CA ALA A 83 3.83 7.03 2.26
C ALA A 83 4.12 7.74 3.60
N VAL A 84 3.17 7.72 4.54
CA VAL A 84 3.33 8.34 5.86
C VAL A 84 4.37 7.63 6.70
N LEU A 85 4.40 6.30 6.70
CA LEU A 85 5.42 5.53 7.43
C LEU A 85 6.83 5.83 6.94
N LYS A 86 7.03 5.91 5.62
CA LYS A 86 8.37 6.06 5.03
C LYS A 86 8.88 7.50 5.05
N TYR A 87 8.02 8.48 4.78
CA TYR A 87 8.44 9.87 4.57
C TYR A 87 7.89 10.84 5.61
N GLY A 88 7.06 10.36 6.52
CA GLY A 88 6.42 11.17 7.54
C GLY A 88 5.11 11.82 7.06
N ARG A 89 4.52 12.61 7.92
CA ARG A 89 3.26 13.31 7.70
C ARG A 89 3.41 14.46 6.70
N PHE A 90 2.47 14.55 5.77
CA PHE A 90 2.30 15.71 4.89
C PHE A 90 1.09 16.56 5.33
N ASP A 91 1.01 17.82 4.87
CA ASP A 91 -0.04 18.74 5.34
C ASP A 91 -1.40 18.46 4.71
N LYS A 92 -1.39 18.17 3.40
CA LYS A 92 -2.62 17.97 2.62
C LYS A 92 -2.42 16.87 1.59
N CYS A 93 -3.49 16.16 1.30
CA CYS A 93 -3.59 15.36 0.10
C CYS A 93 -4.66 15.91 -0.84
N TYR A 94 -4.50 15.60 -2.12
CA TYR A 94 -5.38 16.01 -3.19
C TYR A 94 -5.77 14.78 -4.01
N PHE A 95 -7.07 14.54 -4.12
CA PHE A 95 -7.62 13.42 -4.85
C PHE A 95 -8.57 13.86 -5.94
N ASP A 96 -8.75 13.00 -6.93
CA ASP A 96 -9.90 13.10 -7.82
C ASP A 96 -11.20 12.78 -7.06
N ASN A 97 -12.32 13.19 -7.66
CA ASN A 97 -13.66 12.86 -7.17
C ASN A 97 -14.04 11.39 -7.40
N GLY A 98 -13.07 10.51 -7.64
CA GLY A 98 -13.27 9.07 -7.71
C GLY A 98 -13.80 8.50 -6.40
N THR A 99 -14.67 7.50 -6.47
CA THR A 99 -15.33 6.91 -5.31
C THR A 99 -14.37 6.38 -4.25
N GLN A 100 -13.23 5.81 -4.66
CA GLN A 100 -12.19 5.25 -3.78
C GLN A 100 -11.55 6.31 -2.88
N TYR A 101 -11.42 7.55 -3.37
CA TYR A 101 -10.82 8.65 -2.62
C TYR A 101 -11.81 9.42 -1.74
N VAL A 102 -13.11 9.13 -1.89
CA VAL A 102 -14.17 9.77 -1.10
C VAL A 102 -14.55 8.93 0.10
N ALA A 103 -13.98 7.74 0.21
CA ALA A 103 -14.32 6.78 1.24
C ALA A 103 -14.18 7.37 2.65
N LYS A 104 -15.17 7.05 3.47
CA LYS A 104 -15.27 7.57 4.83
C LYS A 104 -14.06 7.16 5.68
N GLN A 105 -13.57 5.95 5.49
CA GLN A 105 -12.45 5.40 6.25
C GLN A 105 -11.15 6.15 5.99
N LEU A 106 -10.76 6.34 4.73
CA LEU A 106 -9.57 7.11 4.36
C LEU A 106 -9.59 8.52 4.95
N LYS A 107 -10.76 9.18 4.92
CA LYS A 107 -10.94 10.51 5.54
C LYS A 107 -10.69 10.49 7.04
N LEU A 108 -11.20 9.48 7.73
CA LEU A 108 -10.99 9.31 9.17
C LEU A 108 -9.54 9.03 9.50
N SER A 109 -8.88 8.13 8.76
CA SER A 109 -7.48 7.78 8.94
C SER A 109 -6.57 9.00 8.77
N LEU A 110 -6.74 9.75 7.69
CA LEU A 110 -5.96 10.96 7.44
C LEU A 110 -6.25 12.08 8.45
N ALA A 111 -7.51 12.23 8.88
CA ALA A 111 -7.88 13.22 9.91
C ALA A 111 -7.24 12.91 11.27
N LYS A 112 -7.18 11.62 11.67
CA LYS A 112 -6.48 11.18 12.90
C LYS A 112 -4.99 11.60 12.87
N LEU A 113 -4.37 11.57 11.69
CA LEU A 113 -2.98 12.02 11.49
C LEU A 113 -2.84 13.53 11.24
N SER A 114 -3.93 14.31 11.37
CA SER A 114 -3.97 15.75 11.10
C SER A 114 -3.59 16.09 9.64
N ILE A 115 -3.87 15.21 8.71
CA ILE A 115 -3.70 15.43 7.26
C ILE A 115 -5.02 15.93 6.69
N ARG A 116 -5.00 17.09 6.04
CA ARG A 116 -6.20 17.67 5.43
C ARG A 116 -6.44 17.12 4.03
N ILE A 117 -7.68 16.85 3.67
CA ILE A 117 -8.07 16.41 2.33
C ILE A 117 -8.59 17.62 1.55
N ALA A 118 -8.07 17.80 0.35
CA ALA A 118 -8.57 18.75 -0.63
C ALA A 118 -9.13 17.98 -1.83
N HIS A 119 -10.38 18.21 -2.18
CA HIS A 119 -10.98 17.67 -3.38
C HIS A 119 -10.73 18.58 -4.58
N ALA A 120 -10.56 17.99 -5.76
CA ALA A 120 -10.50 18.76 -7.00
C ALA A 120 -11.80 19.56 -7.18
N PRO A 121 -11.73 20.87 -7.50
CA PRO A 121 -12.90 21.55 -7.99
C PRO A 121 -13.44 20.83 -9.22
N ILE A 122 -14.76 20.67 -9.31
CA ILE A 122 -15.42 20.08 -10.47
C ILE A 122 -14.96 20.88 -11.71
N GLU A 123 -14.45 20.23 -12.75
CA GLU A 123 -13.94 20.81 -14.02
C GLU A 123 -12.50 21.37 -14.03
N SER A 124 -11.66 21.14 -13.04
CA SER A 124 -10.26 21.59 -13.09
C SER A 124 -9.27 20.49 -13.52
N GLY A 125 -9.40 19.96 -14.74
CA GLY A 125 -8.44 18.97 -15.31
C GLY A 125 -6.97 19.42 -15.28
N LYS A 126 -6.73 20.74 -15.18
CA LYS A 126 -5.37 21.30 -15.11
C LYS A 126 -4.69 21.16 -13.73
N SER A 127 -5.44 20.87 -12.67
CA SER A 127 -4.89 20.69 -11.32
C SER A 127 -4.19 19.34 -11.13
N LYS A 128 -4.45 18.37 -11.99
CA LYS A 128 -3.86 17.01 -11.96
C LYS A 128 -2.68 16.79 -12.92
N GLY A 129 -2.31 17.77 -13.72
CA GLY A 129 -1.31 17.59 -14.78
C GLY A 129 0.04 16.97 -14.35
N LYS A 130 0.33 16.94 -13.04
CA LYS A 130 1.56 16.33 -12.51
C LYS A 130 1.45 14.82 -12.43
N ILE A 131 0.36 14.31 -11.87
CA ILE A 131 0.13 12.87 -11.78
C ILE A 131 -0.24 12.28 -13.15
N GLU A 132 -0.91 13.05 -14.01
CA GLU A 132 -1.16 12.66 -15.40
C GLU A 132 0.15 12.51 -16.20
N LYS A 133 1.12 13.42 -16.03
CA LYS A 133 2.47 13.26 -16.62
C LYS A 133 3.20 12.03 -16.06
N PHE A 134 3.04 11.76 -14.77
CA PHE A 134 3.57 10.54 -14.18
C PHE A 134 2.94 9.28 -14.78
N HIS A 135 1.65 9.32 -15.11
CA HIS A 135 0.98 8.21 -15.78
C HIS A 135 1.57 7.87 -17.16
N GLN A 136 2.15 8.84 -17.88
CA GLN A 136 2.89 8.57 -19.12
C GLN A 136 4.15 7.73 -18.83
N VAL A 137 4.87 8.04 -17.74
CA VAL A 137 6.02 7.24 -17.29
C VAL A 137 5.60 5.82 -16.89
N VAL A 138 4.43 5.66 -16.30
CA VAL A 138 3.85 4.35 -16.00
C VAL A 138 3.54 3.56 -17.28
N ASP A 139 3.05 4.22 -18.33
CA ASP A 139 2.79 3.57 -19.64
C ASP A 139 4.08 3.03 -20.27
N ASP A 140 5.19 3.78 -20.17
CA ASP A 140 6.51 3.33 -20.61
C ASP A 140 6.95 2.07 -19.84
N PHE A 141 6.81 2.07 -18.51
CA PHE A 141 7.09 0.89 -17.69
C PHE A 141 6.21 -0.31 -18.06
N ILE A 142 4.91 -0.10 -18.30
CA ILE A 142 3.98 -1.18 -18.69
C ILE A 142 4.42 -1.81 -20.03
N ALA A 143 4.95 -1.02 -20.96
CA ALA A 143 5.49 -1.53 -22.22
C ALA A 143 6.70 -2.45 -21.97
N GLU A 144 7.64 -2.02 -21.10
CA GLU A 144 8.80 -2.83 -20.70
C GLU A 144 8.39 -4.11 -19.96
N ALA A 145 7.42 -4.02 -19.03
CA ALA A 145 6.88 -5.16 -18.31
C ALA A 145 6.26 -6.21 -19.24
N LYS A 146 5.56 -5.76 -20.28
CA LYS A 146 5.03 -6.65 -21.33
C LYS A 146 6.14 -7.30 -22.16
N ALA A 147 7.16 -6.53 -22.56
CA ALA A 147 8.32 -7.05 -23.29
C ALA A 147 9.07 -8.11 -22.47
N LYS A 148 9.20 -7.90 -21.15
CA LYS A 148 9.81 -8.84 -20.21
C LYS A 148 8.92 -10.06 -19.91
N LYS A 149 7.63 -10.03 -20.32
CA LYS A 149 6.64 -11.11 -20.11
C LYS A 149 6.38 -11.41 -18.63
N ILE A 150 6.31 -10.38 -17.81
CA ILE A 150 5.97 -10.48 -16.38
C ILE A 150 4.60 -11.15 -16.21
N ARG A 151 4.49 -12.08 -15.26
CA ARG A 151 3.29 -12.91 -15.08
C ARG A 151 2.70 -12.86 -13.68
N THR A 152 3.43 -12.40 -12.68
CA THR A 152 2.96 -12.32 -11.29
C THR A 152 2.91 -10.87 -10.80
N LEU A 153 2.07 -10.62 -9.81
CA LEU A 153 1.96 -9.30 -9.20
C LEU A 153 3.24 -8.92 -8.42
N GLU A 154 3.85 -9.89 -7.76
CA GLU A 154 5.10 -9.72 -7.01
C GLU A 154 6.25 -9.32 -7.95
N GLU A 155 6.38 -10.02 -9.09
CA GLU A 155 7.39 -9.70 -10.10
C GLU A 155 7.14 -8.30 -10.69
N LEU A 156 5.87 -7.95 -10.96
CA LEU A 156 5.51 -6.63 -11.46
C LEU A 156 5.91 -5.53 -10.47
N ASN A 157 5.59 -5.69 -9.19
CA ASN A 157 5.93 -4.74 -8.14
C ASN A 157 7.44 -4.68 -7.88
N HIS A 158 8.14 -5.79 -7.97
CA HIS A 158 9.60 -5.83 -7.86
C HIS A 158 10.27 -4.95 -8.94
N TYR A 159 9.91 -5.14 -10.22
CA TYR A 159 10.47 -4.33 -11.30
C TYR A 159 9.97 -2.90 -11.29
N TRP A 160 8.74 -2.66 -10.87
CA TRP A 160 8.22 -1.32 -10.69
C TRP A 160 9.02 -0.52 -9.65
N LYS A 161 9.33 -1.13 -8.52
CA LYS A 161 10.17 -0.52 -7.48
C LYS A 161 11.56 -0.19 -8.02
N ILE A 162 12.21 -1.10 -8.72
CA ILE A 162 13.52 -0.86 -9.35
C ILE A 162 13.43 0.30 -10.36
N TYR A 163 12.38 0.33 -11.19
CA TYR A 163 12.18 1.37 -12.18
C TYR A 163 11.99 2.75 -11.53
N LEU A 164 11.28 2.83 -10.41
CA LEU A 164 11.15 4.07 -9.65
C LEU A 164 12.50 4.49 -9.02
N ASP A 165 13.15 3.57 -8.32
CA ASP A 165 14.34 3.87 -7.53
C ASP A 165 15.56 4.17 -8.42
N GLU A 166 15.77 3.42 -9.50
CA GLU A 166 16.97 3.57 -10.35
C GLU A 166 16.77 4.53 -11.53
N TYR A 167 15.55 4.67 -12.03
CA TYR A 167 15.29 5.48 -13.21
C TYR A 167 14.49 6.74 -12.90
N TYR A 168 13.22 6.62 -12.45
CA TYR A 168 12.35 7.78 -12.33
C TYR A 168 12.85 8.82 -11.33
N HIS A 169 13.25 8.39 -10.14
CA HIS A 169 13.69 9.29 -9.07
C HIS A 169 15.04 9.95 -9.35
N ASN A 170 15.85 9.37 -10.22
CA ASN A 170 17.22 9.84 -10.50
C ASN A 170 17.36 10.62 -11.80
N ARG A 171 16.35 10.57 -12.69
CA ARG A 171 16.43 11.34 -13.95
C ARG A 171 15.93 12.77 -13.77
N ALA A 172 16.52 13.71 -14.53
CA ALA A 172 16.06 15.10 -14.55
C ALA A 172 14.57 15.20 -14.93
N HIS A 173 13.84 16.04 -14.19
CA HIS A 173 12.40 16.18 -14.34
C HIS A 173 12.07 17.58 -14.89
N GLU A 174 11.48 17.63 -16.10
CA GLU A 174 11.17 18.90 -16.79
C GLU A 174 10.24 19.81 -15.98
N GLY A 175 9.26 19.24 -15.24
CA GLY A 175 8.36 20.04 -14.40
C GLY A 175 9.06 20.75 -13.23
N ILE A 176 10.21 20.25 -12.77
CA ILE A 176 11.07 20.94 -11.78
C ILE A 176 11.79 22.08 -12.47
N ARG A 177 12.36 21.86 -13.66
CA ARG A 177 13.00 22.89 -14.48
C ARG A 177 12.03 24.04 -14.80
N GLU A 178 10.82 23.72 -15.26
CA GLU A 178 9.77 24.73 -15.54
C GLU A 178 9.42 25.55 -14.28
N TYR A 179 9.36 24.91 -13.10
CA TYR A 179 9.09 25.61 -11.84
C TYR A 179 10.17 26.63 -11.51
N TYR A 180 11.45 26.24 -11.52
CA TYR A 180 12.54 27.16 -11.23
C TYR A 180 12.66 28.27 -12.27
N LYS A 181 12.47 27.95 -13.54
CA LYS A 181 12.41 28.96 -14.62
C LYS A 181 11.31 30.00 -14.36
N SER A 182 10.16 29.57 -13.84
CA SER A 182 9.07 30.51 -13.48
C SER A 182 9.40 31.43 -12.32
N LEU A 183 10.36 31.06 -11.48
CA LEU A 183 10.90 31.86 -10.38
C LEU A 183 12.13 32.71 -10.80
N GLY A 184 12.54 32.63 -12.06
CA GLY A 184 13.76 33.31 -12.54
C GLY A 184 15.06 32.70 -12.03
N VAL A 185 15.02 31.44 -11.55
CA VAL A 185 16.18 30.72 -11.02
C VAL A 185 16.77 29.81 -12.11
N THR A 186 18.08 29.92 -12.31
CA THR A 186 18.81 29.07 -13.26
C THR A 186 18.97 27.67 -12.68
N VAL A 187 18.63 26.67 -13.48
CA VAL A 187 18.77 25.24 -13.15
C VAL A 187 20.01 24.71 -13.89
N PRO A 188 20.81 23.80 -13.30
CA PRO A 188 21.91 23.12 -13.98
C PRO A 188 21.48 22.52 -15.33
N ASP A 189 22.39 22.45 -16.29
CA ASP A 189 22.11 21.92 -17.64
C ASP A 189 21.67 20.46 -17.60
N GLU A 190 22.23 19.65 -16.71
CA GLU A 190 21.83 18.27 -16.43
C GLU A 190 20.42 18.16 -15.82
N GLY A 191 19.86 19.27 -15.32
CA GLY A 191 18.57 19.32 -14.66
C GLY A 191 18.62 18.86 -13.21
N ILE A 192 17.42 18.72 -12.60
CA ILE A 192 17.26 18.28 -11.20
C ILE A 192 16.31 17.10 -11.19
N SER A 193 16.69 16.02 -10.52
CA SER A 193 15.83 14.83 -10.35
C SER A 193 14.85 15.00 -9.18
N PRO A 194 13.74 14.20 -9.16
CA PRO A 194 12.82 14.19 -8.05
C PRO A 194 13.48 13.91 -6.70
N LEU A 195 14.42 12.95 -6.65
CA LEU A 195 15.15 12.60 -5.43
C LEU A 195 16.05 13.75 -4.96
N GLN A 196 16.77 14.40 -5.88
CA GLN A 196 17.60 15.56 -5.56
C GLN A 196 16.76 16.71 -5.04
N GLU A 197 15.60 17.00 -5.69
CA GLU A 197 14.70 18.07 -5.27
C GLU A 197 14.09 17.79 -3.89
N PHE A 198 13.67 16.54 -3.65
CA PHE A 198 13.13 16.14 -2.35
C PHE A 198 14.17 16.29 -1.24
N ASN A 199 15.42 15.88 -1.47
CA ASN A 199 16.48 15.88 -0.45
C ASN A 199 17.05 17.26 -0.17
N ARG A 200 17.11 18.16 -1.17
CA ARG A 200 17.66 19.51 -0.99
C ARG A 200 16.70 20.47 -0.28
N ASP A 201 15.40 20.14 -0.24
CA ASP A 201 14.42 20.96 0.46
C ASP A 201 14.72 20.99 1.96
N THR A 202 14.74 22.19 2.53
CA THR A 202 15.10 22.41 3.93
C THR A 202 13.93 22.19 4.88
N ARG A 203 12.70 22.01 4.38
CA ARG A 203 11.55 21.73 5.22
C ARG A 203 11.74 20.43 5.99
N PRO A 204 11.61 20.44 7.34
CA PRO A 204 11.76 19.23 8.15
C PRO A 204 10.65 18.23 7.82
N LEU A 205 11.02 16.95 7.78
CA LEU A 205 10.07 15.84 7.74
C LEU A 205 9.50 15.60 9.15
N VAL A 206 8.21 15.39 9.23
CA VAL A 206 7.50 15.15 10.50
C VAL A 206 7.16 13.67 10.59
N PHE A 207 8.04 12.89 11.19
CA PHE A 207 7.79 11.48 11.44
C PHE A 207 6.85 11.30 12.62
N LEU A 208 5.95 10.34 12.48
CA LEU A 208 5.00 9.93 13.53
C LEU A 208 5.43 8.55 14.03
N ASP A 209 5.02 8.22 15.25
CA ASP A 209 5.20 6.87 15.77
C ASP A 209 4.46 5.86 14.89
N ALA A 210 5.13 4.74 14.57
CA ALA A 210 4.57 3.72 13.68
C ALA A 210 3.29 3.10 14.24
N ALA A 211 3.17 2.98 15.57
CA ALA A 211 1.97 2.49 16.23
C ALA A 211 0.79 3.47 16.04
N VAL A 212 1.05 4.78 16.16
CA VAL A 212 0.04 5.82 15.91
C VAL A 212 -0.43 5.81 14.45
N VAL A 213 0.52 5.65 13.51
CA VAL A 213 0.17 5.54 12.09
C VAL A 213 -0.63 4.27 11.83
N GLY A 214 -0.20 3.11 12.34
CA GLY A 214 -0.93 1.86 12.22
C GLY A 214 -2.36 1.96 12.75
N GLU A 215 -2.53 2.46 13.99
CA GLU A 215 -3.84 2.64 14.61
C GLU A 215 -4.76 3.59 13.80
N ALA A 216 -4.20 4.62 13.18
CA ALA A 216 -4.98 5.57 12.38
C ALA A 216 -5.63 4.91 11.16
N PHE A 217 -5.01 3.88 10.57
CA PHE A 217 -5.50 3.15 9.39
C PHE A 217 -6.30 1.90 9.72
N LEU A 218 -6.50 1.55 11.00
CA LEU A 218 -7.40 0.46 11.36
C LEU A 218 -8.85 0.78 11.00
N TYR A 219 -9.55 -0.23 10.52
CA TYR A 219 -10.99 -0.17 10.29
C TYR A 219 -11.74 -0.40 11.58
N HIS A 220 -12.83 0.32 11.75
CA HIS A 220 -13.67 0.26 12.94
C HIS A 220 -15.10 -0.12 12.57
N GLU A 221 -15.62 -1.17 13.19
CA GLU A 221 -16.99 -1.62 13.02
C GLU A 221 -17.64 -1.96 14.36
N SER A 222 -18.93 -1.67 14.47
CA SER A 222 -19.70 -2.08 15.65
C SER A 222 -20.24 -3.50 15.47
N ARG A 223 -20.08 -4.35 16.49
CA ARG A 223 -20.59 -5.71 16.53
C ARG A 223 -21.30 -5.97 17.84
N LYS A 224 -22.40 -6.74 17.79
CA LYS A 224 -23.12 -7.18 18.99
C LYS A 224 -22.53 -8.50 19.45
N VAL A 225 -22.24 -8.59 20.74
CA VAL A 225 -21.78 -9.83 21.39
C VAL A 225 -22.98 -10.74 21.63
N ASP A 226 -22.92 -11.99 21.19
CA ASP A 226 -23.97 -12.97 21.33
C ASP A 226 -24.01 -13.59 22.74
N LYS A 227 -24.99 -14.49 22.96
CA LYS A 227 -25.18 -15.20 24.27
C LYS A 227 -23.99 -16.13 24.61
N GLY A 228 -23.22 -16.54 23.63
CA GLY A 228 -22.02 -17.36 23.81
C GLY A 228 -20.74 -16.51 24.00
N ALA A 229 -20.86 -15.23 24.32
CA ALA A 229 -19.73 -14.29 24.44
C ALA A 229 -18.88 -14.18 23.16
N CYS A 230 -19.48 -14.35 21.97
CA CYS A 230 -18.78 -14.28 20.69
C CYS A 230 -19.32 -13.15 19.82
N ILE A 231 -18.47 -12.68 18.91
CA ILE A 231 -18.82 -11.80 17.80
C ILE A 231 -18.61 -12.52 16.47
N SER A 232 -19.46 -12.23 15.48
CA SER A 232 -19.30 -12.72 14.11
C SER A 232 -18.66 -11.62 13.27
N PHE A 233 -17.56 -11.94 12.58
CA PHE A 233 -16.87 -11.05 11.67
C PHE A 233 -16.31 -11.83 10.48
N GLN A 234 -16.58 -11.40 9.26
CA GLN A 234 -16.14 -12.01 7.99
C GLN A 234 -16.32 -13.54 7.94
N GLY A 235 -17.49 -14.03 8.38
CA GLY A 235 -17.82 -15.46 8.35
C GLY A 235 -17.14 -16.30 9.44
N ARG A 236 -16.34 -15.70 10.32
CA ARG A 236 -15.70 -16.35 11.49
C ARG A 236 -16.33 -15.85 12.78
N ARG A 237 -16.19 -16.65 13.84
CA ARG A 237 -16.58 -16.27 15.20
C ARG A 237 -15.33 -16.03 16.04
N TYR A 238 -15.38 -14.99 16.86
CA TYR A 238 -14.30 -14.63 17.76
C TYR A 238 -14.80 -14.56 19.18
N GLU A 239 -14.01 -15.09 20.10
CA GLU A 239 -14.34 -15.08 21.52
C GLU A 239 -14.11 -13.70 22.13
N THR A 240 -15.03 -13.27 22.95
CA THR A 240 -14.95 -12.04 23.73
C THR A 240 -15.12 -12.35 25.21
N ARG A 241 -15.17 -11.32 26.03
CA ARG A 241 -15.37 -11.50 27.47
C ARG A 241 -16.85 -11.64 27.80
N THR A 242 -17.18 -12.53 28.75
CA THR A 242 -18.56 -12.81 29.20
C THR A 242 -19.32 -11.56 29.69
N GLN A 243 -18.58 -10.58 30.24
CA GLN A 243 -19.11 -9.28 30.70
C GLN A 243 -19.68 -8.41 29.54
N LEU A 244 -19.38 -8.77 28.29
CA LEU A 244 -19.81 -8.07 27.09
C LEU A 244 -21.05 -8.69 26.44
N ILE A 245 -21.56 -9.81 26.95
CA ILE A 245 -22.74 -10.49 26.42
C ILE A 245 -23.90 -9.52 26.28
N GLY A 246 -24.52 -9.49 25.09
CA GLY A 246 -25.63 -8.61 24.75
C GLY A 246 -25.28 -7.15 24.48
N LYS A 247 -24.05 -6.72 24.75
CA LYS A 247 -23.56 -5.36 24.47
C LYS A 247 -23.09 -5.22 23.03
N THR A 248 -23.12 -3.99 22.53
CA THR A 248 -22.46 -3.61 21.29
C THR A 248 -21.04 -3.15 21.61
N VAL A 249 -20.07 -3.75 20.95
CA VAL A 249 -18.64 -3.42 21.07
C VAL A 249 -18.14 -2.85 19.76
N GLU A 250 -17.07 -2.08 19.80
CA GLU A 250 -16.34 -1.65 18.62
C GLU A 250 -15.20 -2.63 18.37
N ILE A 251 -15.07 -3.08 17.13
CA ILE A 251 -13.93 -3.88 16.69
C ILE A 251 -13.04 -3.04 15.79
N ALA A 252 -11.73 -3.14 15.98
CA ALA A 252 -10.71 -2.54 15.13
C ALA A 252 -9.88 -3.65 14.48
N TYR A 253 -9.66 -3.55 13.17
CA TYR A 253 -8.91 -4.54 12.40
C TYR A 253 -8.15 -3.90 11.24
N ASP A 254 -7.05 -4.53 10.84
CA ASP A 254 -6.33 -4.19 9.63
C ASP A 254 -6.97 -4.91 8.42
N PRO A 255 -7.38 -4.21 7.35
CA PRO A 255 -7.89 -4.85 6.14
C PRO A 255 -6.94 -5.86 5.51
N ALA A 256 -5.63 -5.67 5.66
CA ALA A 256 -4.61 -6.60 5.17
C ALA A 256 -4.48 -7.87 6.02
N SER A 257 -4.90 -7.82 7.29
CA SER A 257 -4.85 -8.93 8.26
C SER A 257 -6.14 -9.02 9.08
N PRO A 258 -7.29 -9.25 8.43
CA PRO A 258 -8.61 -9.15 9.06
C PRO A 258 -8.91 -10.25 10.10
N GLU A 259 -8.05 -11.24 10.22
CA GLU A 259 -8.13 -12.29 11.24
C GLU A 259 -7.73 -11.80 12.64
N ILE A 260 -6.99 -10.70 12.72
CA ILE A 260 -6.58 -10.09 13.99
C ILE A 260 -7.52 -8.94 14.30
N ILE A 261 -8.37 -9.10 15.29
CA ILE A 261 -9.32 -8.06 15.69
C ILE A 261 -9.07 -7.63 17.14
N THR A 262 -9.12 -6.31 17.35
CA THR A 262 -9.10 -5.72 18.69
C THR A 262 -10.50 -5.28 19.06
N VAL A 263 -10.96 -5.70 20.21
CA VAL A 263 -12.29 -5.36 20.75
C VAL A 263 -12.17 -4.24 21.76
N SER A 264 -12.95 -3.19 21.60
CA SER A 264 -13.05 -2.05 22.50
C SER A 264 -14.46 -1.91 23.04
N SER A 265 -14.60 -1.61 24.31
CA SER A 265 -15.89 -1.32 24.96
C SER A 265 -15.70 -0.26 26.04
N GLN A 266 -16.74 0.55 26.26
CA GLN A 266 -16.70 1.60 27.26
C GLN A 266 -16.39 1.04 28.67
N GLY A 267 -15.37 1.57 29.32
CA GLY A 267 -14.95 1.17 30.67
C GLY A 267 -14.09 -0.10 30.72
N MET A 268 -13.55 -0.54 29.58
CA MET A 268 -12.65 -1.71 29.51
C MET A 268 -11.46 -1.40 28.60
N GLU A 269 -10.28 -1.87 28.99
CA GLU A 269 -9.12 -1.79 28.11
C GLU A 269 -9.31 -2.63 26.85
N PRO A 270 -8.91 -2.12 25.66
CA PRO A 270 -8.94 -2.88 24.42
C PRO A 270 -8.18 -4.20 24.54
N PHE A 271 -8.70 -5.25 23.91
CA PHE A 271 -8.06 -6.57 23.90
C PHE A 271 -8.21 -7.25 22.54
N GLN A 272 -7.27 -8.09 22.17
CA GLN A 272 -7.39 -8.94 20.98
C GLN A 272 -8.39 -10.06 21.24
N ALA A 273 -9.31 -10.25 20.29
CA ALA A 273 -10.25 -11.37 20.31
C ALA A 273 -9.64 -12.54 19.53
N GLU A 274 -9.71 -13.72 20.12
CA GLU A 274 -9.22 -14.95 19.50
C GLU A 274 -10.33 -15.63 18.67
N PRO A 275 -10.00 -16.26 17.54
CA PRO A 275 -10.95 -17.08 16.80
C PRO A 275 -11.52 -18.19 17.66
N LEU A 276 -12.85 -18.38 17.65
CA LEU A 276 -13.52 -19.42 18.39
C LEU A 276 -12.98 -20.79 18.02
N GLN A 277 -12.36 -21.46 18.96
CA GLN A 277 -11.89 -22.84 18.83
C GLN A 277 -13.00 -23.80 19.28
N ILE A 278 -13.60 -24.50 18.31
CA ILE A 278 -14.59 -25.54 18.62
C ILE A 278 -13.84 -26.71 19.25
N GLY A 279 -14.07 -26.97 20.52
CA GLY A 279 -13.41 -28.04 21.27
C GLY A 279 -12.66 -27.60 22.52
N ALA A 280 -12.40 -26.29 22.71
CA ALA A 280 -11.75 -25.77 23.92
C ALA A 280 -12.59 -25.97 25.22
N TYR A 281 -13.89 -26.18 25.09
CA TYR A 281 -14.80 -26.47 26.23
C TYR A 281 -14.66 -27.89 26.80
N CYS A 282 -13.93 -28.80 26.14
CA CYS A 282 -13.74 -30.18 26.59
C CYS A 282 -12.49 -30.36 27.51
N LYS A 283 -11.81 -29.30 27.88
CA LYS A 283 -10.63 -29.40 28.78
C LYS A 283 -10.96 -29.66 30.23
N SER A 284 -12.28 -29.67 30.61
CA SER A 284 -12.75 -30.11 31.93
C SER A 284 -13.33 -31.55 31.92
N GLY A 285 -13.16 -32.29 30.83
CA GLY A 285 -13.45 -33.71 30.78
C GLY A 285 -12.43 -34.49 31.61
N GLN A 286 -12.89 -35.51 32.33
CA GLN A 286 -12.04 -36.43 33.11
C GLN A 286 -10.85 -36.85 32.24
N GLU A 287 -9.65 -36.80 32.81
CA GLU A 287 -8.46 -37.31 32.14
C GLU A 287 -8.72 -38.75 31.69
N LEU A 288 -8.50 -38.99 30.38
CA LEU A 288 -8.59 -40.34 29.80
C LEU A 288 -7.58 -41.24 30.56
N PRO A 289 -7.99 -42.45 30.94
CA PRO A 289 -7.05 -43.44 31.47
C PRO A 289 -5.81 -43.58 30.59
N ASP A 290 -4.64 -43.78 31.18
CA ASP A 290 -3.36 -43.79 30.42
C ASP A 290 -3.30 -44.81 29.28
N GLY A 291 -4.15 -45.85 29.29
CA GLY A 291 -4.27 -46.80 28.20
C GLY A 291 -5.13 -46.35 27.02
N MET A 292 -5.81 -45.20 27.13
CA MET A 292 -6.64 -44.57 26.04
C MET A 292 -6.05 -43.25 25.54
N LYS A 293 -4.96 -42.78 26.13
CA LYS A 293 -4.20 -41.64 25.59
C LYS A 293 -3.54 -42.07 24.27
N GLU A 294 -3.88 -41.41 23.19
CA GLU A 294 -3.12 -41.59 21.95
C GLU A 294 -1.65 -41.32 22.26
N LYS A 295 -0.79 -42.29 21.96
CA LYS A 295 0.66 -42.07 22.04
C LYS A 295 1.01 -41.00 21.02
N GLU A 296 1.54 -39.89 21.51
CA GLU A 296 2.08 -38.88 20.60
C GLU A 296 3.12 -39.55 19.70
N PRO A 297 3.01 -39.36 18.37
CA PRO A 297 4.00 -39.94 17.46
C PRO A 297 5.36 -39.34 17.80
N GLU A 298 6.37 -40.17 17.99
CA GLU A 298 7.75 -39.77 18.34
C GLU A 298 8.36 -38.80 17.30
N THR A 299 7.89 -38.87 16.06
CA THR A 299 8.27 -37.93 14.97
C THR A 299 7.12 -37.73 14.00
N SER A 300 7.13 -36.61 13.29
CA SER A 300 6.24 -36.38 12.18
C SER A 300 6.87 -36.90 10.89
N ARG A 301 6.54 -38.11 10.47
CA ARG A 301 7.02 -38.70 9.19
C ARG A 301 6.79 -37.76 7.99
N PHE A 302 5.75 -36.94 8.04
CA PHE A 302 5.46 -35.97 6.99
C PHE A 302 6.44 -34.80 6.99
N LEU A 303 6.73 -34.23 8.16
CA LEU A 303 7.69 -33.14 8.30
C LEU A 303 9.12 -33.63 8.02
N ASP A 304 9.49 -34.82 8.47
CA ASP A 304 10.78 -35.42 8.19
C ASP A 304 10.99 -35.62 6.68
N ALA A 305 9.94 -36.07 5.94
CA ALA A 305 9.97 -36.19 4.50
C ALA A 305 10.08 -34.84 3.79
N LEU A 306 9.40 -33.79 4.29
CA LEU A 306 9.50 -32.42 3.77
C LEU A 306 10.88 -31.83 4.01
N GLU A 307 11.45 -32.03 5.21
CA GLU A 307 12.79 -31.59 5.55
C GLU A 307 13.84 -32.23 4.63
N LYS A 308 13.75 -33.55 4.45
CA LYS A 308 14.62 -34.27 3.53
C LYS A 308 14.53 -33.72 2.09
N LYS A 309 13.31 -33.51 1.59
CA LYS A 309 13.10 -32.91 0.28
C LYS A 309 13.65 -31.48 0.20
N HIS A 310 13.51 -30.68 1.26
CA HIS A 310 14.05 -29.35 1.34
C HIS A 310 15.58 -29.35 1.31
N MET A 311 16.21 -30.24 2.08
CA MET A 311 17.68 -30.42 2.07
C MET A 311 18.20 -30.85 0.70
N GLU A 312 17.52 -31.82 0.02
CA GLU A 312 17.88 -32.24 -1.33
C GLU A 312 17.76 -31.08 -2.33
N THR A 313 16.73 -30.26 -2.22
CA THR A 313 16.56 -29.06 -3.06
C THR A 313 17.63 -28.01 -2.78
N ALA A 314 17.91 -27.74 -1.50
CA ALA A 314 18.98 -26.83 -1.09
C ALA A 314 20.35 -27.30 -1.59
N LYS A 315 20.62 -28.61 -1.50
CA LYS A 315 21.86 -29.22 -2.03
C LYS A 315 21.96 -29.04 -3.55
N ARG A 316 20.89 -29.34 -4.31
CA ARG A 316 20.88 -29.11 -5.77
C ARG A 316 21.11 -27.64 -6.12
N CYS A 317 20.51 -26.71 -5.36
CA CYS A 317 20.75 -25.26 -5.55
C CYS A 317 22.19 -24.90 -5.22
N ALA A 318 22.76 -25.44 -4.15
CA ALA A 318 24.15 -25.20 -3.76
C ALA A 318 25.13 -25.79 -4.80
N ASP A 319 24.85 -26.98 -5.30
CA ASP A 319 25.66 -27.65 -6.36
C ASP A 319 25.57 -26.87 -7.70
N ALA A 320 24.39 -26.29 -8.01
CA ALA A 320 24.19 -25.43 -9.19
C ALA A 320 24.88 -24.05 -9.09
N ILE A 321 25.22 -23.59 -7.88
CA ILE A 321 25.92 -22.31 -7.61
C ILE A 321 27.42 -22.55 -7.34
N SER A 322 27.88 -23.80 -7.36
CA SER A 322 29.27 -24.17 -7.08
C SER A 322 30.22 -23.67 -8.18
N PHE A 323 30.84 -22.53 -7.93
CA PHE A 323 31.88 -21.98 -8.81
C PHE A 323 33.11 -22.90 -8.99
N GLY A 324 33.25 -23.94 -8.17
CA GLY A 324 34.31 -24.93 -8.26
C GLY A 324 34.15 -25.91 -9.42
N GLU A 325 32.90 -26.25 -9.79
CA GLU A 325 32.64 -27.09 -10.97
C GLU A 325 32.80 -26.30 -12.27
N TYR A 326 32.39 -25.04 -12.30
CA TYR A 326 32.60 -24.17 -13.45
C TYR A 326 34.09 -23.99 -13.78
N LYS A 327 34.97 -24.01 -12.78
CA LYS A 327 36.40 -23.95 -12.95
C LYS A 327 37.01 -25.25 -13.53
N LYS A 328 36.43 -26.41 -13.17
CA LYS A 328 36.86 -27.70 -13.72
C LYS A 328 36.47 -27.86 -15.19
N GLU A 329 35.24 -27.45 -15.57
CA GLU A 329 34.81 -27.48 -16.98
C GLU A 329 35.63 -26.54 -17.89
N VAL A 330 36.12 -25.42 -17.37
CA VAL A 330 36.95 -24.49 -18.11
C VAL A 330 38.38 -25.01 -18.26
N ASP A 331 38.91 -25.71 -17.24
CA ASP A 331 40.24 -26.31 -17.27
C ASP A 331 40.31 -27.62 -18.11
N GLU A 332 39.18 -28.33 -18.34
CA GLU A 332 39.09 -29.48 -19.22
C GLU A 332 38.88 -29.15 -20.72
N ASN A 333 38.59 -27.88 -21.05
CA ASN A 333 38.36 -27.40 -22.42
C ASN A 333 39.46 -26.43 -22.91
N VAL A 334 40.61 -26.37 -22.27
CA VAL A 334 41.83 -25.70 -22.68
C VAL A 334 42.93 -26.77 -22.84
#